data_69275fdde1566182fcfdcc549fbe6b9f
#
_entry.id   69275fdde1566182fcfdcc549fbe6b9f
#
_cell.length_a   1.000
_cell.length_b   1.000
_cell.length_c   1.000
_cell.angle_alpha   90.00
_cell.angle_beta   90.00
_cell.angle_gamma   90.00
#
_symmetry.space_group_name_H-M   'P 1'
#
loop_
_entity.id
_entity.type
_entity.pdbx_description
1 polymer ?
#
loop_
_entity_poly.entity_id
_entity_poly.type
_entity_poly.pdbx_seq_one_letter_code
_entity_poly.pdbx_strand_id
1 'polypeptide(L)'
;MDKWGLTLLSMVVGLGLLYFVSGDMIPSASAQSGQEEAGVVEINQAQFAELVYDYTQEGEWQFKGDKPVIVDFYAVWCGPCKRLHPRLEQLAREQKGEVIIYSIDAEKAAELSRRIGIRAFPTLLFIPVEGTPTLSEGLLSLKDLRQQADKIKGGH
;
A
#
# COMPACT_ATOMS: atom_id res chain seq x y z
N MET A 1 -16.22 -8.42 -64.81
CA MET A 1 -16.93 -9.57 -65.37
C MET A 1 -17.15 -10.49 -64.18
N ASP A 2 -18.22 -10.77 -63.68
CA ASP A 2 -19.64 -10.77 -63.82
C ASP A 2 -20.21 -11.10 -62.44
N LYS A 3 -21.03 -10.30 -61.86
CA LYS A 3 -22.48 -10.24 -61.90
C LYS A 3 -23.21 -11.44 -61.26
N TRP A 4 -24.20 -11.04 -60.49
CA TRP A 4 -25.45 -11.74 -60.09
C TRP A 4 -25.33 -12.55 -58.82
N GLY A 5 -26.24 -12.46 -57.87
CA GLY A 5 -27.59 -11.91 -57.89
C GLY A 5 -28.24 -11.89 -56.54
N LEU A 6 -29.05 -10.92 -56.44
CA LEU A 6 -30.14 -10.68 -55.54
C LEU A 6 -31.14 -11.88 -55.55
N THR A 7 -31.69 -12.20 -54.41
CA THR A 7 -33.06 -12.72 -54.17
C THR A 7 -33.02 -13.56 -52.90
N LEU A 8 -33.92 -13.60 -51.99
CA LEU A 8 -35.28 -13.14 -51.74
C LEU A 8 -35.58 -13.17 -50.25
N LEU A 9 -36.18 -12.15 -49.80
CA LEU A 9 -37.22 -12.02 -48.83
C LEU A 9 -37.91 -13.33 -48.48
N SER A 10 -37.91 -13.75 -47.21
CA SER A 10 -38.97 -14.57 -46.63
C SER A 10 -39.29 -14.11 -45.23
N MET A 11 -40.38 -13.38 -45.15
CA MET A 11 -41.12 -13.16 -43.91
C MET A 11 -41.56 -14.52 -43.34
N VAL A 12 -41.20 -14.79 -42.10
CA VAL A 12 -41.96 -15.65 -41.21
C VAL A 12 -42.31 -14.88 -39.95
N VAL A 13 -43.51 -14.40 -39.95
CA VAL A 13 -44.23 -13.98 -38.75
C VAL A 13 -44.55 -15.26 -37.97
N GLY A 14 -43.97 -15.40 -36.81
CA GLY A 14 -44.24 -16.54 -35.86
C GLY A 14 -44.23 -16.02 -34.44
N LEU A 15 -45.39 -15.71 -34.03
CA LEU A 15 -46.01 -15.59 -32.74
C LEU A 15 -45.22 -16.19 -31.56
N GLY A 16 -44.90 -15.34 -30.57
CA GLY A 16 -45.08 -15.60 -29.17
C GLY A 16 -44.15 -16.58 -28.47
N LEU A 17 -43.29 -16.06 -27.69
CA LEU A 17 -43.21 -16.41 -26.27
C LEU A 17 -42.40 -15.34 -25.56
N LEU A 18 -43.09 -14.57 -24.72
CA LEU A 18 -42.46 -13.73 -23.70
C LEU A 18 -41.67 -14.62 -22.74
N TYR A 19 -40.37 -14.81 -23.04
CA TYR A 19 -39.45 -15.25 -22.01
C TYR A 19 -39.08 -14.01 -21.20
N PHE A 20 -39.79 -13.90 -20.08
CA PHE A 20 -39.41 -13.05 -18.96
C PHE A 20 -38.11 -13.65 -18.39
N VAL A 21 -36.97 -13.27 -18.93
CA VAL A 21 -35.71 -13.52 -18.28
C VAL A 21 -35.71 -12.59 -17.08
N SER A 22 -36.05 -13.17 -15.92
CA SER A 22 -35.74 -12.57 -14.64
C SER A 22 -34.24 -12.23 -14.64
N GLY A 23 -33.94 -10.96 -14.79
CA GLY A 23 -32.61 -10.48 -14.66
C GLY A 23 -32.11 -10.75 -13.25
N ASP A 24 -31.33 -11.81 -13.10
CA ASP A 24 -30.43 -11.91 -11.97
C ASP A 24 -29.51 -10.69 -12.05
N MET A 25 -29.89 -9.70 -11.25
CA MET A 25 -29.03 -8.58 -10.92
C MET A 25 -27.80 -9.18 -10.26
N ILE A 26 -26.75 -9.42 -11.07
CA ILE A 26 -25.40 -9.58 -10.56
C ILE A 26 -25.13 -8.24 -9.85
N PRO A 27 -24.95 -8.23 -8.54
CA PRO A 27 -24.49 -7.01 -7.89
C PRO A 27 -23.14 -6.69 -8.54
N SER A 28 -23.15 -5.66 -9.36
CA SER A 28 -21.95 -5.02 -9.82
C SER A 28 -21.12 -4.76 -8.57
N ALA A 29 -20.01 -5.47 -8.43
CA ALA A 29 -19.02 -5.14 -7.44
C ALA A 29 -18.58 -3.72 -7.79
N SER A 30 -19.27 -2.76 -7.19
CA SER A 30 -18.81 -1.39 -7.15
C SER A 30 -17.41 -1.48 -6.57
N ALA A 31 -16.43 -1.23 -7.42
CA ALA A 31 -15.11 -0.88 -6.97
C ALA A 31 -15.32 0.30 -6.01
N GLN A 32 -15.40 -0.04 -4.73
CA GLN A 32 -15.20 0.95 -3.69
C GLN A 32 -13.77 1.42 -3.91
N SER A 33 -13.65 2.56 -4.59
CA SER A 33 -12.51 3.44 -4.42
C SER A 33 -12.55 3.82 -2.94
N GLY A 34 -12.00 2.93 -2.10
CA GLY A 34 -11.79 3.20 -0.70
C GLY A 34 -10.95 4.47 -0.66
N GLN A 35 -11.51 5.52 -0.13
CA GLN A 35 -10.71 6.52 0.54
C GLN A 35 -10.01 5.72 1.63
N GLU A 36 -8.77 5.30 1.37
CA GLU A 36 -7.88 4.79 2.40
C GLU A 36 -7.77 5.92 3.42
N GLU A 37 -8.48 5.76 4.53
CA GLU A 37 -8.29 6.67 5.65
C GLU A 37 -6.80 6.66 5.95
N ALA A 38 -6.18 7.82 5.84
CA ALA A 38 -4.76 7.97 6.06
C ALA A 38 -4.44 7.57 7.50
N GLY A 39 -3.98 6.33 7.67
CA GLY A 39 -3.66 5.68 8.93
C GLY A 39 -2.34 4.91 8.84
N VAL A 40 -1.94 4.31 9.94
CA VAL A 40 -0.80 3.38 9.97
C VAL A 40 -1.29 2.00 9.53
N VAL A 41 -0.66 1.44 8.52
CA VAL A 41 -1.02 0.13 7.97
C VAL A 41 -0.05 -0.93 8.49
N GLU A 42 -0.56 -1.94 9.17
CA GLU A 42 0.27 -3.08 9.58
C GLU A 42 0.55 -4.00 8.38
N ILE A 43 1.84 -4.28 8.14
CA ILE A 43 2.29 -5.18 7.09
C ILE A 43 3.24 -6.25 7.64
N ASN A 44 3.35 -7.37 6.96
CA ASN A 44 4.31 -8.41 7.27
C ASN A 44 5.56 -8.33 6.38
N GLN A 45 6.56 -9.18 6.64
CA GLN A 45 7.83 -9.17 5.90
C GLN A 45 7.67 -9.48 4.40
N ALA A 46 6.67 -10.29 4.00
CA ALA A 46 6.42 -10.58 2.58
C ALA A 46 5.83 -9.35 1.87
N GLN A 47 4.88 -8.66 2.52
CA GLN A 47 4.34 -7.41 2.02
C GLN A 47 5.40 -6.29 1.97
N PHE A 48 6.33 -6.25 2.92
CA PHE A 48 7.46 -5.33 2.85
C PHE A 48 8.32 -5.61 1.60
N ALA A 49 8.62 -6.87 1.31
CA ALA A 49 9.39 -7.26 0.12
C ALA A 49 8.67 -6.91 -1.19
N GLU A 50 7.36 -6.92 -1.19
CA GLU A 50 6.53 -6.57 -2.34
C GLU A 50 6.37 -5.06 -2.52
N LEU A 51 6.05 -4.33 -1.45
CA LEU A 51 5.63 -2.93 -1.48
C LEU A 51 6.78 -1.92 -1.31
N VAL A 52 7.85 -2.32 -0.63
CA VAL A 52 8.91 -1.40 -0.20
C VAL A 52 10.25 -1.75 -0.84
N TYR A 53 10.82 -2.88 -0.48
CA TYR A 53 12.14 -3.31 -0.94
C TYR A 53 12.30 -4.83 -0.80
N ASP A 54 12.75 -5.49 -1.86
CA ASP A 54 13.01 -6.92 -1.84
C ASP A 54 14.37 -7.21 -1.17
N TYR A 55 14.33 -7.36 0.14
CA TYR A 55 15.49 -7.65 0.97
C TYR A 55 16.04 -9.07 0.79
N THR A 56 15.35 -9.93 0.03
CA THR A 56 15.77 -11.31 -0.25
C THR A 56 16.78 -11.37 -1.38
N GLN A 57 16.83 -10.35 -2.23
CA GLN A 57 17.78 -10.22 -3.32
C GLN A 57 19.09 -9.58 -2.82
N GLU A 58 20.21 -10.02 -3.40
CA GLU A 58 21.48 -9.30 -3.23
C GLU A 58 21.54 -8.15 -4.25
N GLY A 59 21.92 -6.98 -3.80
CA GLY A 59 22.02 -5.82 -4.68
C GLY A 59 21.87 -4.49 -3.94
N GLU A 60 21.85 -3.42 -4.71
CA GLU A 60 21.64 -2.08 -4.19
C GLU A 60 20.18 -1.86 -3.78
N TRP A 61 19.97 -0.94 -2.85
CA TRP A 61 18.65 -0.52 -2.43
C TRP A 61 17.83 0.00 -3.62
N GLN A 62 16.69 -0.64 -3.89
CA GLN A 62 15.75 -0.22 -4.92
C GLN A 62 14.36 -0.13 -4.31
N PHE A 63 13.92 1.10 -4.04
CA PHE A 63 12.58 1.34 -3.53
C PHE A 63 11.53 1.05 -4.61
N LYS A 64 10.46 0.36 -4.24
CA LYS A 64 9.41 -0.09 -5.16
C LYS A 64 8.19 0.83 -5.20
N GLY A 65 8.06 1.74 -4.23
CA GLY A 65 6.92 2.63 -4.13
C GLY A 65 7.06 3.91 -4.95
N ASP A 66 5.96 4.61 -5.11
CA ASP A 66 5.84 5.91 -5.80
C ASP A 66 5.68 7.10 -4.83
N LYS A 67 5.53 6.82 -3.53
CA LYS A 67 5.41 7.81 -2.47
C LYS A 67 6.41 7.53 -1.36
N PRO A 68 6.89 8.55 -0.63
CA PRO A 68 7.75 8.35 0.53
C PRO A 68 7.08 7.46 1.58
N VAL A 69 7.86 6.65 2.26
CA VAL A 69 7.37 5.67 3.25
C VAL A 69 8.10 5.86 4.58
N ILE A 70 7.36 5.69 5.67
CA ILE A 70 7.91 5.50 7.01
C ILE A 70 7.52 4.09 7.46
N VAL A 71 8.48 3.29 7.93
CA VAL A 71 8.22 1.96 8.48
C VAL A 71 8.59 1.94 9.95
N ASP A 72 7.62 1.65 10.82
CA ASP A 72 7.81 1.44 12.26
C ASP A 72 8.06 -0.03 12.56
N PHE A 73 9.28 -0.35 12.98
CA PHE A 73 9.63 -1.66 13.51
C PHE A 73 9.39 -1.68 15.01
N TYR A 74 8.39 -2.42 15.45
CA TYR A 74 7.95 -2.49 16.84
C TYR A 74 7.99 -3.91 17.39
N ALA A 75 7.84 -4.04 18.71
CA ALA A 75 7.51 -5.29 19.38
C ALA A 75 6.29 -5.10 20.29
N VAL A 76 5.45 -6.12 20.44
CA VAL A 76 4.17 -6.03 21.17
C VAL A 76 4.34 -5.65 22.65
N TRP A 77 5.46 -6.02 23.27
CA TRP A 77 5.82 -5.73 24.67
C TRP A 77 6.52 -4.37 24.86
N CYS A 78 6.86 -3.68 23.77
CA CYS A 78 7.64 -2.45 23.80
C CYS A 78 6.81 -1.24 24.27
N GLY A 79 7.06 -0.76 25.48
CA GLY A 79 6.36 0.40 26.04
C GLY A 79 6.55 1.71 25.25
N PRO A 80 7.77 2.07 24.82
CA PRO A 80 8.00 3.23 23.95
C PRO A 80 7.26 3.14 22.61
N CYS A 81 7.14 1.95 22.01
CA CYS A 81 6.41 1.74 20.76
C CYS A 81 4.92 2.09 20.92
N LYS A 82 4.32 1.69 22.05
CA LYS A 82 2.92 2.03 22.38
C LYS A 82 2.70 3.55 22.50
N ARG A 83 3.73 4.31 22.86
CA ARG A 83 3.67 5.78 22.92
C ARG A 83 3.93 6.43 21.56
N LEU A 84 4.68 5.75 20.69
CA LEU A 84 4.96 6.22 19.32
C LEU A 84 3.74 6.07 18.41
N HIS A 85 3.05 4.94 18.49
CA HIS A 85 1.95 4.58 17.60
C HIS A 85 0.88 5.69 17.42
N PRO A 86 0.31 6.31 18.49
CA PRO A 86 -0.65 7.40 18.31
C PRO A 86 -0.07 8.64 17.63
N ARG A 87 1.25 8.87 17.73
CA ARG A 87 1.91 9.96 17.01
C ARG A 87 2.05 9.65 15.52
N LEU A 88 2.32 8.41 15.17
CA LEU A 88 2.34 7.94 13.77
C LEU A 88 0.95 8.01 13.15
N GLU A 89 -0.09 7.63 13.89
CA GLU A 89 -1.48 7.77 13.48
C GLU A 89 -1.85 9.25 13.23
N GLN A 90 -1.40 10.14 14.11
CA GLN A 90 -1.61 11.56 13.92
C GLN A 90 -0.86 12.07 12.68
N LEU A 91 0.40 11.67 12.51
CA LEU A 91 1.20 12.04 11.34
C LEU A 91 0.55 11.54 10.04
N ALA A 92 0.07 10.30 10.01
CA ALA A 92 -0.60 9.72 8.84
C ALA A 92 -1.80 10.57 8.40
N ARG A 93 -2.66 10.96 9.36
CA ARG A 93 -3.79 11.86 9.08
C ARG A 93 -3.35 13.23 8.56
N GLU A 94 -2.26 13.78 9.11
CA GLU A 94 -1.71 15.08 8.68
C GLU A 94 -1.12 15.01 7.27
N GLN A 95 -0.48 13.90 6.92
CA GLN A 95 0.15 13.69 5.60
C GLN A 95 -0.87 13.38 4.49
N LYS A 96 -2.10 12.99 4.81
CA LYS A 96 -3.20 12.77 3.85
C LYS A 96 -2.80 11.87 2.65
N GLY A 97 -1.99 10.86 2.90
CA GLY A 97 -1.49 9.93 1.88
C GLY A 97 -0.34 10.45 1.01
N GLU A 98 0.27 11.60 1.34
CA GLU A 98 1.54 12.04 0.72
C GLU A 98 2.73 11.22 1.22
N VAL A 99 2.67 10.73 2.46
CA VAL A 99 3.62 9.80 3.06
C VAL A 99 2.83 8.59 3.55
N ILE A 100 3.24 7.41 3.17
CA ILE A 100 2.64 6.16 3.63
C ILE A 100 3.35 5.71 4.91
N ILE A 101 2.59 5.28 5.91
CA ILE A 101 3.15 4.80 7.17
C ILE A 101 2.78 3.34 7.37
N TYR A 102 3.78 2.50 7.42
CA TYR A 102 3.65 1.07 7.74
C TYR A 102 4.14 0.78 9.16
N SER A 103 3.59 -0.26 9.78
CA SER A 103 4.10 -0.86 11.01
C SER A 103 4.39 -2.34 10.81
N ILE A 104 5.45 -2.84 11.41
CA ILE A 104 5.89 -4.23 11.30
C ILE A 104 6.24 -4.75 12.69
N ASP A 105 5.62 -5.87 13.08
CA ASP A 105 6.06 -6.65 14.23
C ASP A 105 7.42 -7.29 13.92
N ALA A 106 8.47 -6.69 14.46
CA ALA A 106 9.85 -7.07 14.14
C ALA A 106 10.21 -8.47 14.63
N GLU A 107 9.51 -9.01 15.64
CA GLU A 107 9.72 -10.37 16.13
C GLU A 107 9.15 -11.40 15.15
N LYS A 108 7.98 -11.11 14.54
CA LYS A 108 7.41 -11.93 13.46
C LYS A 108 8.16 -11.78 12.14
N ALA A 109 8.83 -10.64 11.96
CA ALA A 109 9.62 -10.32 10.76
C ALA A 109 11.14 -10.39 11.05
N ALA A 110 11.60 -11.41 11.77
CA ALA A 110 12.96 -11.50 12.28
C ALA A 110 14.04 -11.52 11.18
N GLU A 111 13.77 -12.11 10.03
CA GLU A 111 14.71 -12.11 8.92
C GLU A 111 14.86 -10.71 8.32
N LEU A 112 13.75 -10.05 8.02
CA LEU A 112 13.73 -8.66 7.55
C LEU A 112 14.44 -7.75 8.56
N SER A 113 14.08 -7.84 9.84
CA SER A 113 14.66 -7.01 10.90
C SER A 113 16.18 -7.13 10.96
N ARG A 114 16.71 -8.36 10.84
CA ARG A 114 18.14 -8.61 10.80
C ARG A 114 18.79 -8.04 9.53
N ARG A 115 18.16 -8.18 8.35
CA ARG A 115 18.66 -7.66 7.07
C ARG A 115 18.72 -6.13 7.05
N ILE A 116 17.70 -5.46 7.58
CA ILE A 116 17.64 -3.99 7.72
C ILE A 116 18.59 -3.49 8.83
N GLY A 117 18.97 -4.35 9.78
CA GLY A 117 19.84 -3.99 10.89
C GLY A 117 19.11 -3.43 12.11
N ILE A 118 17.84 -3.83 12.32
CA ILE A 118 17.04 -3.42 13.47
C ILE A 118 17.64 -4.03 14.75
N ARG A 119 17.99 -3.20 15.75
CA ARG A 119 18.66 -3.59 17.00
C ARG A 119 17.92 -3.13 18.24
N ALA A 120 17.00 -2.19 18.11
CA ALA A 120 16.25 -1.59 19.21
C ALA A 120 14.81 -1.30 18.78
N PHE A 121 13.90 -1.08 19.74
CA PHE A 121 12.50 -0.75 19.48
C PHE A 121 12.07 0.49 20.28
N PRO A 122 11.30 1.38 19.65
CA PRO A 122 10.97 1.40 18.22
C PRO A 122 12.18 1.81 17.36
N THR A 123 12.23 1.33 16.12
CA THR A 123 13.12 1.86 15.09
C THR A 123 12.29 2.24 13.87
N LEU A 124 12.48 3.45 13.39
CA LEU A 124 11.81 3.98 12.22
C LEU A 124 12.75 3.99 11.02
N LEU A 125 12.29 3.45 9.90
CA LEU A 125 12.96 3.52 8.61
C LEU A 125 12.25 4.59 7.76
N PHE A 126 12.97 5.65 7.41
CA PHE A 126 12.49 6.75 6.58
C PHE A 126 12.98 6.56 5.15
N ILE A 127 12.08 6.45 4.21
CA ILE A 127 12.36 6.08 2.82
C ILE A 127 11.86 7.19 1.90
N PRO A 128 12.75 7.99 1.30
CA PRO A 128 12.38 8.90 0.22
C PRO A 128 12.09 8.11 -1.06
N VAL A 129 11.38 8.69 -2.02
CA VAL A 129 11.14 8.07 -3.34
C VAL A 129 12.47 7.87 -4.07
N GLU A 130 13.36 8.84 -3.97
CA GLU A 130 14.71 8.79 -4.53
C GLU A 130 15.75 8.99 -3.43
N GLY A 131 16.84 8.23 -3.50
CA GLY A 131 17.94 8.33 -2.55
C GLY A 131 18.00 7.19 -1.54
N THR A 132 18.75 7.40 -0.48
CA THR A 132 19.07 6.37 0.52
C THR A 132 18.14 6.46 1.73
N PRO A 133 17.55 5.34 2.17
CA PRO A 133 16.76 5.32 3.40
C PRO A 133 17.62 5.61 4.63
N THR A 134 16.98 6.14 5.67
CA THR A 134 17.65 6.43 6.95
C THR A 134 16.92 5.78 8.11
N LEU A 135 17.67 5.27 9.08
CA LEU A 135 17.14 4.69 10.32
C LEU A 135 17.20 5.72 11.45
N SER A 136 16.19 5.67 12.32
CA SER A 136 16.18 6.40 13.58
C SER A 136 15.69 5.46 14.70
N GLU A 137 16.52 5.24 15.70
CA GLU A 137 16.19 4.42 16.86
C GLU A 137 15.55 5.27 17.98
N GLY A 138 14.60 4.67 18.68
CA GLY A 138 13.97 5.25 19.85
C GLY A 138 12.71 6.08 19.57
N LEU A 139 12.16 6.62 20.65
CA LEU A 139 10.90 7.34 20.64
C LEU A 139 11.08 8.77 20.12
N LEU A 140 10.56 9.06 18.94
CA LEU A 140 10.54 10.41 18.38
C LEU A 140 9.34 11.23 18.87
N SER A 141 9.52 12.54 18.99
CA SER A 141 8.43 13.47 19.17
C SER A 141 7.63 13.64 17.86
N LEU A 142 6.38 14.10 17.96
CA LEU A 142 5.58 14.41 16.76
C LEU A 142 6.24 15.50 15.89
N LYS A 143 6.92 16.46 16.53
CA LYS A 143 7.68 17.50 15.82
C LYS A 143 8.80 16.88 14.97
N ASP A 144 9.57 15.95 15.55
CA ASP A 144 10.67 15.31 14.83
C ASP A 144 10.14 14.40 13.71
N LEU A 145 9.03 13.70 13.96
CA LEU A 145 8.36 12.90 12.93
C LEU A 145 7.92 13.74 11.73
N ARG A 146 7.32 14.93 11.95
CA ARG A 146 6.94 15.87 10.89
C ARG A 146 8.17 16.33 10.11
N GLN A 147 9.24 16.69 10.82
CA GLN A 147 10.48 17.11 10.17
C GLN A 147 11.09 16.01 9.29
N GLN A 148 11.08 14.77 9.76
CA GLN A 148 11.56 13.63 8.95
C GLN A 148 10.63 13.34 7.76
N ALA A 149 9.31 13.42 7.95
CA ALA A 149 8.35 13.26 6.86
C ALA A 149 8.56 14.33 5.77
N ASP A 150 8.77 15.59 6.16
CA ASP A 150 9.04 16.68 5.21
C ASP A 150 10.38 16.48 4.48
N LYS A 151 11.40 15.98 5.17
CA LYS A 151 12.70 15.66 4.57
C LYS A 151 12.61 14.58 3.49
N ILE A 152 11.87 13.48 3.75
CA ILE A 152 11.75 12.40 2.75
C ILE A 152 10.83 12.78 1.58
N LYS A 153 9.95 13.76 1.73
CA LYS A 153 9.17 14.36 0.63
C LYS A 153 10.00 15.26 -0.26
N GLY A 154 10.95 15.98 0.34
CA GLY A 154 11.77 16.99 -0.37
C GLY A 154 12.90 16.41 -1.22
N GLY A 155 13.20 15.11 -1.16
CA GLY A 155 14.18 14.46 -2.05
C GLY A 155 15.62 15.03 -1.97
N HIS A 156 16.09 15.41 -0.78
CA HIS A 156 17.47 15.90 -0.56
C HIS A 156 18.23 15.03 0.43
#